data_dc46cf7f8eedef03469ba3802c61f38e
#
_entry.id   dc46cf7f8eedef03469ba3802c61f38e
#
_cell.length_a   1.000
_cell.length_b   1.000
_cell.length_c   1.000
_cell.angle_alpha   90.00
_cell.angle_beta   90.00
_cell.angle_gamma   90.00
#
_symmetry.space_group_name_H-M   'P 1'
#
loop_
_entity.id
_entity.type
_entity.pdbx_description
1 polymer ?
#
loop_
_entity_poly.entity_id
_entity_poly.type
_entity_poly.pdbx_seq_one_letter_code
_entity_poly.pdbx_strand_id
1 'polypeptide(L)'
;MRKTITGLLAILGLLLLSSGTSSANEGSIAFVGARIIDGTLADPIEDGVVVITDGRIRTVGPRSAVTVPAGAQIIDVAGKTIMPGIINAHGHVGGTLGLEGGHYNTDNLLRQLGLYARYGVTTVNSLGGDEEQGFALRNEQFDQSLERARIYVAGSVVVGNSEVEIRAEVNRNADMGANFIKVRIDDELGTAEKMPRNIFDALVDQAHIRRLPVAAHLFYLDDAKYILNSGADLVAHSVRDLPIDGEFIDLINAKGVCYIPTLTREVSTFVYESEPEFFSDPYFLKEAEPAIL
;
A
#
# COMPACT_ATOMS: atom_id res chain seq x y z
N MET A 1 -21.52 -43.52 77.53
CA MET A 1 -22.58 -43.74 76.54
C MET A 1 -22.42 -42.69 75.43
N ARG A 2 -21.82 -43.08 74.33
CA ARG A 2 -21.67 -42.23 73.15
C ARG A 2 -22.28 -43.00 71.97
N LYS A 3 -23.31 -42.45 71.33
CA LYS A 3 -23.94 -43.00 70.15
C LYS A 3 -23.22 -42.46 68.94
N THR A 4 -22.66 -43.32 68.12
CA THR A 4 -22.10 -43.04 66.79
C THR A 4 -23.23 -43.06 65.74
N ILE A 5 -23.38 -42.00 65.01
CA ILE A 5 -24.31 -41.91 63.88
C ILE A 5 -23.43 -41.94 62.62
N THR A 6 -23.60 -43.00 61.82
CA THR A 6 -22.94 -43.18 60.54
C THR A 6 -23.79 -42.50 59.47
N GLY A 7 -23.26 -41.44 58.90
CA GLY A 7 -23.92 -40.76 57.77
C GLY A 7 -23.41 -41.30 56.45
N LEU A 8 -24.30 -41.79 55.62
CA LEU A 8 -24.09 -42.26 54.25
C LEU A 8 -24.09 -41.05 53.29
N LEU A 9 -22.93 -40.71 52.74
CA LEU A 9 -22.85 -39.70 51.64
C LEU A 9 -23.08 -40.40 50.29
N ALA A 10 -24.20 -40.09 49.67
CA ALA A 10 -24.48 -40.41 48.28
C ALA A 10 -23.80 -39.35 47.37
N ILE A 11 -22.78 -39.75 46.64
CA ILE A 11 -22.14 -38.92 45.61
C ILE A 11 -22.99 -39.04 44.33
N LEU A 12 -23.75 -37.97 44.02
CA LEU A 12 -24.46 -37.83 42.73
C LEU A 12 -23.46 -37.29 41.69
N GLY A 13 -22.96 -38.19 40.86
CA GLY A 13 -22.10 -37.81 39.75
C GLY A 13 -22.88 -37.09 38.64
N LEU A 14 -22.72 -35.78 38.56
CA LEU A 14 -23.26 -34.94 37.47
C LEU A 14 -22.37 -35.09 36.24
N LEU A 15 -22.77 -35.91 35.28
CA LEU A 15 -22.16 -35.97 33.95
C LEU A 15 -22.54 -34.65 33.22
N LEU A 16 -21.62 -33.69 33.24
CA LEU A 16 -21.65 -32.56 32.32
C LEU A 16 -21.32 -33.06 30.92
N LEU A 17 -22.34 -33.34 30.12
CA LEU A 17 -22.25 -33.41 28.69
C LEU A 17 -21.88 -31.99 28.21
N SER A 18 -20.60 -31.72 28.03
CA SER A 18 -20.13 -30.58 27.23
C SER A 18 -20.56 -30.83 25.78
N SER A 19 -21.76 -30.34 25.42
CA SER A 19 -22.12 -30.09 24.05
C SER A 19 -21.14 -29.06 23.54
N GLY A 20 -20.07 -29.52 22.89
CA GLY A 20 -19.23 -28.69 22.05
C GLY A 20 -20.11 -28.09 20.98
N THR A 21 -20.57 -26.89 21.18
CA THR A 21 -21.10 -26.04 20.12
C THR A 21 -19.95 -25.88 19.14
N SER A 22 -19.99 -26.65 18.05
CA SER A 22 -19.24 -26.33 16.85
C SER A 22 -19.63 -24.89 16.50
N SER A 23 -18.76 -23.94 16.80
CA SER A 23 -18.91 -22.59 16.28
C SER A 23 -18.99 -22.74 14.78
N ALA A 24 -20.17 -22.63 14.21
CA ALA A 24 -20.33 -22.47 12.78
C ALA A 24 -19.41 -21.31 12.41
N ASN A 25 -18.57 -21.48 11.39
CA ASN A 25 -17.72 -20.43 10.84
C ASN A 25 -18.60 -19.35 10.18
N GLU A 26 -19.41 -18.68 11.00
CA GLU A 26 -20.17 -17.50 10.61
C GLU A 26 -19.11 -16.44 10.27
N GLY A 27 -18.93 -16.15 8.97
CA GLY A 27 -17.94 -15.18 8.47
C GLY A 27 -16.88 -15.76 7.53
N SER A 28 -16.96 -17.04 7.17
CA SER A 28 -16.06 -17.57 6.13
C SER A 28 -16.67 -17.41 4.73
N ILE A 29 -15.81 -17.00 3.77
CA ILE A 29 -16.13 -16.89 2.35
C ILE A 29 -15.15 -17.77 1.58
N ALA A 30 -15.64 -18.52 0.60
CA ALA A 30 -14.80 -19.30 -0.30
C ALA A 30 -15.06 -18.90 -1.76
N PHE A 31 -14.05 -18.37 -2.41
CA PHE A 31 -14.03 -18.15 -3.85
C PHE A 31 -13.55 -19.42 -4.53
N VAL A 32 -14.35 -19.98 -5.45
CA VAL A 32 -14.13 -21.32 -5.99
C VAL A 32 -14.09 -21.29 -7.52
N GLY A 33 -13.11 -21.99 -8.11
CA GLY A 33 -13.03 -22.16 -9.57
C GLY A 33 -12.18 -21.14 -10.30
N ALA A 34 -11.49 -20.25 -9.59
CA ALA A 34 -10.64 -19.26 -10.22
C ALA A 34 -9.31 -19.84 -10.71
N ARG A 35 -8.72 -19.18 -11.69
CA ARG A 35 -7.27 -19.19 -11.87
C ARG A 35 -6.66 -18.29 -10.81
N ILE A 36 -5.70 -18.79 -10.02
CA ILE A 36 -5.09 -18.02 -8.93
C ILE A 36 -3.63 -17.72 -9.24
N ILE A 37 -3.26 -16.46 -9.18
CA ILE A 37 -1.88 -15.95 -9.18
C ILE A 37 -1.59 -15.50 -7.76
N ASP A 38 -0.76 -16.24 -7.01
CA ASP A 38 -0.57 -16.01 -5.58
C ASP A 38 0.56 -15.05 -5.22
N GLY A 39 1.29 -14.55 -6.23
CA GLY A 39 2.41 -13.62 -6.05
C GLY A 39 3.73 -14.28 -5.63
N THR A 40 3.81 -15.60 -5.58
CA THR A 40 5.04 -16.33 -5.21
C THR A 40 6.00 -16.57 -6.37
N LEU A 41 5.62 -16.15 -7.59
CA LEU A 41 6.30 -16.44 -8.86
C LEU A 41 6.21 -17.92 -9.30
N ALA A 42 5.41 -18.73 -8.61
CA ALA A 42 5.05 -20.09 -9.07
C ALA A 42 4.04 -20.04 -10.21
N ASP A 43 3.87 -21.18 -10.89
CA ASP A 43 2.83 -21.30 -11.92
C ASP A 43 1.45 -21.04 -11.32
N PRO A 44 0.53 -20.39 -12.07
CA PRO A 44 -0.84 -20.16 -11.61
C PRO A 44 -1.56 -21.47 -11.24
N ILE A 45 -2.35 -21.40 -10.17
CA ILE A 45 -3.20 -22.52 -9.75
C ILE A 45 -4.48 -22.46 -10.57
N GLU A 46 -4.70 -23.47 -11.43
CA GLU A 46 -5.94 -23.61 -12.18
C GLU A 46 -7.02 -24.28 -11.31
N ASP A 47 -8.31 -23.90 -11.50
CA ASP A 47 -9.44 -24.37 -10.68
C ASP A 47 -9.16 -24.25 -9.18
N GLY A 48 -8.72 -23.05 -8.78
CA GLY A 48 -8.28 -22.77 -7.43
C GLY A 48 -9.42 -22.38 -6.49
N VAL A 49 -9.12 -22.46 -5.19
CA VAL A 49 -9.99 -22.03 -4.10
C VAL A 49 -9.22 -21.08 -3.17
N VAL A 50 -9.87 -19.96 -2.82
CA VAL A 50 -9.41 -19.05 -1.78
C VAL A 50 -10.44 -19.05 -0.67
N VAL A 51 -10.02 -19.40 0.56
CA VAL A 51 -10.87 -19.33 1.76
C VAL A 51 -10.46 -18.15 2.60
N ILE A 52 -11.42 -17.30 2.91
CA ILE A 52 -11.28 -16.13 3.78
C ILE A 52 -12.11 -16.35 5.04
N THR A 53 -11.55 -16.11 6.20
CA THR A 53 -12.23 -16.12 7.49
C THR A 53 -11.78 -14.92 8.29
N ASP A 54 -12.69 -14.19 8.88
CA ASP A 54 -12.40 -12.98 9.67
C ASP A 54 -11.54 -11.97 8.89
N GLY A 55 -11.88 -11.72 7.63
CA GLY A 55 -11.19 -10.76 6.74
C GLY A 55 -9.76 -11.16 6.36
N ARG A 56 -9.34 -12.41 6.64
CA ARG A 56 -7.99 -12.91 6.33
C ARG A 56 -8.04 -14.15 5.45
N ILE A 57 -7.15 -14.20 4.47
CA ILE A 57 -6.93 -15.43 3.68
C ILE A 57 -6.39 -16.52 4.60
N ARG A 58 -7.10 -17.64 4.70
CA ARG A 58 -6.73 -18.80 5.51
C ARG A 58 -6.08 -19.89 4.70
N THR A 59 -6.59 -20.11 3.49
CA THR A 59 -6.11 -21.18 2.62
C THR A 59 -6.23 -20.75 1.16
N VAL A 60 -5.22 -21.07 0.38
CA VAL A 60 -5.19 -20.92 -1.08
C VAL A 60 -4.65 -22.23 -1.67
N GLY A 61 -5.25 -22.74 -2.72
CA GLY A 61 -4.76 -23.93 -3.38
C GLY A 61 -5.72 -24.47 -4.44
N PRO A 62 -5.35 -25.57 -5.11
CA PRO A 62 -6.25 -26.22 -6.06
C PRO A 62 -7.49 -26.79 -5.36
N ARG A 63 -8.63 -26.83 -6.03
CA ARG A 63 -9.90 -27.32 -5.49
C ARG A 63 -9.79 -28.73 -4.88
N SER A 64 -8.95 -29.56 -5.46
CA SER A 64 -8.72 -30.92 -4.96
C SER A 64 -8.01 -31.03 -3.62
N ALA A 65 -7.32 -29.95 -3.21
CA ALA A 65 -6.50 -29.93 -1.98
C ALA A 65 -7.07 -29.01 -0.88
N VAL A 66 -8.03 -28.14 -1.20
CA VAL A 66 -8.61 -27.19 -0.25
C VAL A 66 -9.95 -27.69 0.27
N THR A 67 -10.05 -27.81 1.59
CA THR A 67 -11.35 -28.08 2.25
C THR A 67 -12.03 -26.75 2.56
N VAL A 68 -13.21 -26.54 1.96
CA VAL A 68 -14.05 -25.38 2.27
C VAL A 68 -14.75 -25.62 3.61
N PRO A 69 -14.68 -24.69 4.58
CA PRO A 69 -15.35 -24.85 5.87
C PRO A 69 -16.87 -25.02 5.72
N ALA A 70 -17.45 -25.87 6.56
CA ALA A 70 -18.89 -26.01 6.61
C ALA A 70 -19.56 -24.67 7.00
N GLY A 71 -20.58 -24.25 6.27
CA GLY A 71 -21.27 -22.98 6.48
C GLY A 71 -20.60 -21.77 5.83
N ALA A 72 -19.46 -21.93 5.14
CA ALA A 72 -18.87 -20.82 4.38
C ALA A 72 -19.79 -20.39 3.22
N GLN A 73 -19.86 -19.08 2.98
CA GLN A 73 -20.47 -18.55 1.77
C GLN A 73 -19.61 -18.93 0.56
N ILE A 74 -20.18 -19.67 -0.38
CA ILE A 74 -19.49 -20.06 -1.62
C ILE A 74 -19.79 -19.05 -2.71
N ILE A 75 -18.73 -18.49 -3.31
CA ILE A 75 -18.81 -17.60 -4.47
C ILE A 75 -18.13 -18.30 -5.64
N ASP A 76 -18.92 -18.68 -6.64
CA ASP A 76 -18.38 -19.25 -7.88
C ASP A 76 -17.72 -18.14 -8.72
N VAL A 77 -16.45 -18.33 -9.00
CA VAL A 77 -15.62 -17.42 -9.81
C VAL A 77 -14.93 -18.16 -10.95
N ALA A 78 -15.56 -19.23 -11.44
CA ALA A 78 -15.07 -19.96 -12.60
C ALA A 78 -14.84 -19.03 -13.80
N GLY A 79 -13.74 -19.21 -14.51
CA GLY A 79 -13.33 -18.36 -15.63
C GLY A 79 -12.79 -16.99 -15.25
N LYS A 80 -12.67 -16.68 -13.96
CA LYS A 80 -12.03 -15.45 -13.46
C LYS A 80 -10.63 -15.74 -12.92
N THR A 81 -9.81 -14.68 -12.85
CA THR A 81 -8.50 -14.73 -12.21
C THR A 81 -8.54 -13.99 -10.88
N ILE A 82 -8.04 -14.63 -9.82
CA ILE A 82 -7.77 -13.99 -8.53
C ILE A 82 -6.28 -13.74 -8.43
N MET A 83 -5.91 -12.52 -8.06
CA MET A 83 -4.51 -12.12 -7.85
C MET A 83 -4.43 -11.15 -6.66
N PRO A 84 -3.25 -10.93 -6.06
CA PRO A 84 -3.05 -9.87 -5.09
C PRO A 84 -3.46 -8.52 -5.67
N GLY A 85 -4.03 -7.65 -4.84
CA GLY A 85 -4.35 -6.29 -5.25
C GLY A 85 -3.10 -5.53 -5.69
N ILE A 86 -3.24 -4.69 -6.70
CA ILE A 86 -2.15 -3.84 -7.20
C ILE A 86 -1.75 -2.83 -6.12
N ILE A 87 -0.45 -2.58 -5.99
CA ILE A 87 0.10 -1.55 -5.11
C ILE A 87 0.62 -0.39 -5.97
N ASN A 88 0.04 0.79 -5.81
CA ASN A 88 0.64 2.01 -6.35
C ASN A 88 1.76 2.46 -5.40
N ALA A 89 2.99 2.22 -5.81
CA ALA A 89 4.16 2.51 -5.00
C ALA A 89 4.52 4.01 -4.94
N HIS A 90 3.94 4.84 -5.82
CA HIS A 90 4.15 6.28 -5.84
C HIS A 90 2.89 7.00 -6.32
N GLY A 91 2.05 7.39 -5.40
CA GLY A 91 0.90 8.25 -5.62
C GLY A 91 1.01 9.58 -4.86
N HIS A 92 0.11 10.49 -5.19
CA HIS A 92 -0.21 11.67 -4.41
C HIS A 92 -1.73 11.73 -4.29
N VAL A 93 -2.28 11.60 -3.09
CA VAL A 93 -3.71 11.40 -2.86
C VAL A 93 -4.30 12.60 -2.12
N GLY A 94 -5.47 13.05 -2.55
CA GLY A 94 -6.26 14.06 -1.84
C GLY A 94 -5.95 15.52 -2.19
N GLY A 95 -4.78 15.83 -2.77
CA GLY A 95 -4.34 17.21 -3.00
C GLY A 95 -5.06 17.94 -4.14
N THR A 96 -5.63 17.20 -5.09
CA THR A 96 -6.28 17.77 -6.28
C THR A 96 -7.71 17.29 -6.44
N LEU A 97 -8.55 18.15 -7.02
CA LEU A 97 -9.87 17.81 -7.54
C LEU A 97 -9.91 18.26 -9.00
N GLY A 98 -10.02 17.29 -9.91
CA GLY A 98 -9.76 17.57 -11.31
C GLY A 98 -8.33 18.08 -11.52
N LEU A 99 -8.18 19.23 -12.15
CA LEU A 99 -6.90 19.90 -12.39
C LEU A 99 -6.54 20.94 -11.31
N GLU A 100 -7.42 21.16 -10.34
CA GLU A 100 -7.23 22.19 -9.31
C GLU A 100 -6.57 21.59 -8.05
N GLY A 101 -5.55 22.27 -7.52
CA GLY A 101 -4.91 21.95 -6.25
C GLY A 101 -5.65 22.54 -5.05
N GLY A 102 -5.18 22.23 -3.83
CA GLY A 102 -5.73 22.80 -2.59
C GLY A 102 -6.99 22.11 -2.08
N HIS A 103 -7.29 20.90 -2.54
CA HIS A 103 -8.47 20.13 -2.17
C HIS A 103 -8.19 19.00 -1.18
N TYR A 104 -7.15 19.14 -0.34
CA TYR A 104 -6.82 18.10 0.63
C TYR A 104 -7.84 18.07 1.78
N ASN A 105 -8.75 17.11 1.72
CA ASN A 105 -9.77 16.87 2.73
C ASN A 105 -10.22 15.40 2.71
N THR A 106 -10.93 14.98 3.75
CA THR A 106 -11.37 13.60 3.94
C THR A 106 -12.23 13.08 2.78
N ASP A 107 -13.18 13.88 2.29
CA ASP A 107 -14.10 13.45 1.23
C ASP A 107 -13.36 13.20 -0.08
N ASN A 108 -12.44 14.08 -0.47
CA ASN A 108 -11.62 13.91 -1.66
C ASN A 108 -10.65 12.72 -1.53
N LEU A 109 -10.05 12.54 -0.36
CA LEU A 109 -9.23 11.36 -0.06
C LEU A 109 -10.03 10.06 -0.22
N LEU A 110 -11.22 9.97 0.39
CA LEU A 110 -12.08 8.80 0.30
C LEU A 110 -12.53 8.54 -1.14
N ARG A 111 -12.89 9.60 -1.90
CA ARG A 111 -13.24 9.50 -3.32
C ARG A 111 -12.09 8.91 -4.13
N GLN A 112 -10.87 9.44 -4.00
CA GLN A 112 -9.71 8.99 -4.76
C GLN A 112 -9.28 7.57 -4.34
N LEU A 113 -9.26 7.25 -3.05
CA LEU A 113 -8.93 5.91 -2.57
C LEU A 113 -9.98 4.87 -2.99
N GLY A 114 -11.26 5.26 -3.05
CA GLY A 114 -12.34 4.45 -3.61
C GLY A 114 -12.13 4.21 -5.11
N LEU A 115 -11.72 5.23 -5.86
CA LEU A 115 -11.41 5.10 -7.29
C LEU A 115 -10.25 4.13 -7.52
N TYR A 116 -9.17 4.24 -6.76
CA TYR A 116 -8.06 3.28 -6.81
C TYR A 116 -8.53 1.84 -6.61
N ALA A 117 -9.36 1.59 -5.58
CA ALA A 117 -9.88 0.27 -5.29
C ALA A 117 -10.72 -0.31 -6.43
N ARG A 118 -11.55 0.51 -7.09
CA ARG A 118 -12.35 0.09 -8.25
C ARG A 118 -11.50 -0.32 -9.45
N TYR A 119 -10.31 0.25 -9.59
CA TYR A 119 -9.32 -0.17 -10.61
C TYR A 119 -8.37 -1.27 -10.13
N GLY A 120 -8.66 -1.93 -8.99
CA GLY A 120 -7.88 -3.05 -8.46
C GLY A 120 -6.60 -2.62 -7.72
N VAL A 121 -6.37 -1.32 -7.54
CA VAL A 121 -5.28 -0.81 -6.71
C VAL A 121 -5.74 -0.78 -5.27
N THR A 122 -5.28 -1.73 -4.47
CA THR A 122 -5.73 -1.91 -3.08
C THR A 122 -4.87 -1.22 -2.04
N THR A 123 -3.73 -0.68 -2.45
CA THR A 123 -2.79 0.04 -1.58
C THR A 123 -2.10 1.15 -2.37
N VAL A 124 -1.95 2.32 -1.77
CA VAL A 124 -1.25 3.47 -2.33
C VAL A 124 -0.22 3.98 -1.33
N ASN A 125 1.02 4.16 -1.77
CA ASN A 125 2.00 4.97 -1.06
C ASN A 125 1.84 6.42 -1.55
N SER A 126 1.27 7.28 -0.70
CA SER A 126 1.21 8.71 -0.94
C SER A 126 2.56 9.32 -0.55
N LEU A 127 3.34 9.70 -1.55
CA LEU A 127 4.70 10.17 -1.36
C LEU A 127 4.77 11.70 -1.38
N GLY A 128 4.17 12.30 -0.38
CA GLY A 128 4.27 13.73 -0.08
C GLY A 128 3.02 14.55 -0.37
N GLY A 129 2.87 15.63 0.38
CA GLY A 129 1.69 16.47 0.40
C GLY A 129 0.57 15.94 1.28
N ASP A 130 0.87 15.00 2.18
CA ASP A 130 -0.12 14.43 3.08
C ASP A 130 -0.29 15.33 4.32
N GLU A 131 -1.57 15.55 4.66
CA GLU A 131 -1.98 16.33 5.83
C GLU A 131 -2.66 15.42 6.87
N GLU A 132 -3.16 16.00 7.97
CA GLU A 132 -3.74 15.30 9.12
C GLU A 132 -4.80 14.26 8.74
N GLN A 133 -5.65 14.56 7.76
CA GLN A 133 -6.72 13.67 7.31
C GLN A 133 -6.17 12.37 6.69
N GLY A 134 -5.06 12.44 5.95
CA GLY A 134 -4.38 11.27 5.40
C GLY A 134 -3.82 10.36 6.49
N PHE A 135 -3.24 10.94 7.53
CA PHE A 135 -2.76 10.19 8.70
C PHE A 135 -3.92 9.53 9.46
N ALA A 136 -5.05 10.22 9.62
CA ALA A 136 -6.24 9.67 10.25
C ALA A 136 -6.76 8.45 9.48
N LEU A 137 -6.97 8.57 8.17
CA LEU A 137 -7.42 7.48 7.32
C LEU A 137 -6.45 6.29 7.29
N ARG A 138 -5.13 6.54 7.36
CA ARG A 138 -4.11 5.51 7.49
C ARG A 138 -4.26 4.74 8.80
N ASN A 139 -4.57 5.39 9.91
CA ASN A 139 -4.72 4.75 11.21
C ASN A 139 -5.96 3.84 11.30
N GLU A 140 -7.00 4.14 10.52
CA GLU A 140 -8.29 3.41 10.50
C GLU A 140 -8.35 2.29 9.45
N GLN A 141 -7.30 2.08 8.67
CA GLN A 141 -7.35 1.22 7.47
C GLN A 141 -7.29 -0.30 7.72
N PHE A 142 -7.19 -0.75 8.95
CA PHE A 142 -7.13 -2.18 9.28
C PHE A 142 -8.49 -2.76 9.67
N ASP A 143 -9.57 -2.04 9.37
CA ASP A 143 -10.94 -2.52 9.50
C ASP A 143 -11.29 -3.47 8.35
N GLN A 144 -12.06 -4.53 8.66
CA GLN A 144 -12.48 -5.53 7.68
C GLN A 144 -13.53 -5.01 6.69
N SER A 145 -14.23 -3.95 7.03
CA SER A 145 -15.25 -3.30 6.20
C SER A 145 -14.68 -2.25 5.24
N LEU A 146 -13.35 -2.17 5.10
CA LEU A 146 -12.70 -1.15 4.29
C LEU A 146 -13.08 -1.28 2.79
N GLU A 147 -13.80 -0.29 2.27
CA GLU A 147 -14.27 -0.25 0.87
C GLU A 147 -13.39 0.64 -0.04
N ARG A 148 -12.18 0.95 0.37
CA ARG A 148 -11.22 1.80 -0.33
C ARG A 148 -9.82 1.19 -0.32
N ALA A 149 -8.93 1.72 -1.15
CA ALA A 149 -7.52 1.39 -1.05
C ALA A 149 -6.94 1.82 0.32
N ARG A 150 -5.98 1.04 0.81
CA ARG A 150 -5.14 1.45 1.93
C ARG A 150 -4.22 2.57 1.49
N ILE A 151 -3.87 3.46 2.43
CA ILE A 151 -2.93 4.55 2.19
C ILE A 151 -1.75 4.45 3.16
N TYR A 152 -0.55 4.64 2.66
CA TYR A 152 0.63 4.93 3.46
C TYR A 152 1.08 6.36 3.13
N VAL A 153 1.51 7.10 4.13
CA VAL A 153 1.72 8.57 4.03
C VAL A 153 3.15 8.96 4.34
N ALA A 154 3.66 9.95 3.63
CA ALA A 154 4.97 10.54 3.87
C ALA A 154 4.92 11.87 4.65
N GLY A 155 3.74 12.49 4.72
CA GLY A 155 3.61 13.86 5.21
C GLY A 155 4.05 14.89 4.17
N SER A 156 4.59 16.02 4.60
CA SER A 156 5.12 17.02 3.69
C SER A 156 6.38 16.52 2.97
N VAL A 157 6.58 16.97 1.73
CA VAL A 157 7.88 16.81 1.06
C VAL A 157 8.90 17.60 1.85
N VAL A 158 9.97 16.94 2.32
CA VAL A 158 10.97 17.56 3.18
C VAL A 158 11.84 18.50 2.36
N VAL A 159 11.95 19.74 2.81
CA VAL A 159 12.77 20.79 2.25
C VAL A 159 13.51 21.51 3.39
N GLY A 160 14.67 22.09 3.10
CA GLY A 160 15.45 22.85 4.06
C GLY A 160 16.79 23.27 3.48
N ASN A 161 17.34 24.38 4.00
CA ASN A 161 18.59 24.97 3.53
C ASN A 161 19.75 24.77 4.52
N SER A 162 19.49 24.14 5.65
CA SER A 162 20.50 23.81 6.66
C SER A 162 20.24 22.42 7.26
N GLU A 163 21.28 21.80 7.81
CA GLU A 163 21.16 20.52 8.50
C GLU A 163 20.19 20.56 9.70
N VAL A 164 20.11 21.70 10.37
CA VAL A 164 19.20 21.89 11.51
C VAL A 164 17.75 21.88 11.02
N GLU A 165 17.44 22.62 9.97
CA GLU A 165 16.09 22.69 9.39
C GLU A 165 15.68 21.32 8.84
N ILE A 166 16.54 20.66 8.06
CA ILE A 166 16.21 19.40 7.44
C ILE A 166 15.93 18.29 8.48
N ARG A 167 16.73 18.23 9.55
CA ARG A 167 16.49 17.29 10.66
C ARG A 167 15.20 17.61 11.41
N ALA A 168 14.85 18.88 11.56
CA ALA A 168 13.58 19.29 12.17
C ALA A 168 12.37 18.88 11.33
N GLU A 169 12.44 19.04 10.01
CA GLU A 169 11.38 18.60 9.08
C GLU A 169 11.18 17.09 9.11
N VAL A 170 12.27 16.32 9.06
CA VAL A 170 12.22 14.85 9.20
C VAL A 170 11.56 14.46 10.52
N ASN A 171 11.94 15.09 11.63
CA ASN A 171 11.34 14.81 12.93
C ASN A 171 9.85 15.14 12.96
N ARG A 172 9.43 16.24 12.36
CA ARG A 172 8.01 16.64 12.28
C ARG A 172 7.17 15.56 11.58
N ASN A 173 7.58 15.12 10.38
CA ASN A 173 6.88 14.05 9.67
C ASN A 173 6.88 12.74 10.48
N ALA A 174 8.00 12.41 11.11
CA ALA A 174 8.13 11.24 11.96
C ALA A 174 7.22 11.29 13.20
N ASP A 175 7.09 12.44 13.84
CA ASP A 175 6.22 12.66 15.01
C ASP A 175 4.73 12.57 14.64
N MET A 176 4.36 12.96 13.41
CA MET A 176 3.03 12.72 12.85
C MET A 176 2.79 11.24 12.53
N GLY A 177 3.83 10.41 12.54
CA GLY A 177 3.76 8.98 12.24
C GLY A 177 3.85 8.64 10.76
N ALA A 178 4.62 9.40 9.98
CA ALA A 178 4.88 9.09 8.56
C ALA A 178 5.41 7.66 8.38
N ASN A 179 5.13 7.07 7.23
CA ASN A 179 5.63 5.76 6.84
C ASN A 179 6.94 5.86 6.05
N PHE A 180 7.18 7.02 5.44
CA PHE A 180 8.34 7.35 4.61
C PHE A 180 8.75 8.80 4.86
N ILE A 181 9.99 9.13 4.54
CA ILE A 181 10.40 10.52 4.33
C ILE A 181 10.51 10.74 2.84
N LYS A 182 9.77 11.71 2.31
CA LYS A 182 9.85 12.12 0.91
C LYS A 182 10.70 13.37 0.78
N VAL A 183 11.62 13.34 -0.16
CA VAL A 183 12.52 14.46 -0.48
C VAL A 183 12.64 14.65 -1.99
N ARG A 184 12.94 15.85 -2.43
CA ARG A 184 13.35 16.16 -3.79
C ARG A 184 14.78 16.69 -3.78
N ILE A 185 15.62 16.11 -4.64
CA ILE A 185 17.02 16.48 -4.73
C ILE A 185 17.33 17.35 -5.97
N ASP A 186 16.55 17.21 -7.05
CA ASP A 186 16.77 17.89 -8.32
C ASP A 186 16.34 19.35 -8.32
N ASP A 187 16.66 20.05 -9.41
CA ASP A 187 16.42 21.47 -9.63
C ASP A 187 15.12 21.80 -10.40
N GLU A 188 14.19 20.82 -10.52
CA GLU A 188 12.96 21.02 -11.30
C GLU A 188 13.22 21.55 -12.72
N LEU A 189 14.19 20.97 -13.40
CA LEU A 189 14.62 21.42 -14.74
C LEU A 189 15.15 22.86 -14.75
N GLY A 190 15.84 23.26 -13.70
CA GLY A 190 16.46 24.58 -13.56
C GLY A 190 15.53 25.67 -13.03
N THR A 191 14.35 25.31 -12.53
CA THR A 191 13.40 26.28 -11.91
C THR A 191 13.56 26.40 -10.39
N ALA A 192 14.33 25.50 -9.76
CA ALA A 192 14.65 25.50 -8.35
C ALA A 192 16.14 25.24 -8.11
N GLU A 193 16.61 25.48 -6.90
CA GLU A 193 17.94 25.06 -6.51
C GLU A 193 17.98 23.59 -6.12
N LYS A 194 19.03 22.88 -6.54
CA LYS A 194 19.29 21.51 -6.11
C LYS A 194 19.55 21.49 -4.59
N MET A 195 19.06 20.45 -3.93
CA MET A 195 19.42 20.21 -2.54
C MET A 195 20.94 19.95 -2.43
N PRO A 196 21.68 20.67 -1.58
CA PRO A 196 23.09 20.37 -1.35
C PRO A 196 23.29 18.96 -0.80
N ARG A 197 24.36 18.29 -1.24
CA ARG A 197 24.62 16.88 -0.88
C ARG A 197 24.71 16.65 0.62
N ASN A 198 25.40 17.54 1.36
CA ASN A 198 25.49 17.44 2.81
C ASN A 198 24.13 17.59 3.52
N ILE A 199 23.20 18.37 2.96
CA ILE A 199 21.84 18.50 3.49
C ILE A 199 21.05 17.19 3.26
N PHE A 200 21.19 16.57 2.09
CA PHE A 200 20.60 15.28 1.80
C PHE A 200 21.16 14.18 2.72
N ASP A 201 22.48 14.14 2.95
CA ASP A 201 23.11 13.19 3.88
C ASP A 201 22.57 13.35 5.31
N ALA A 202 22.39 14.60 5.78
CA ALA A 202 21.80 14.89 7.08
C ALA A 202 20.33 14.45 7.17
N LEU A 203 19.59 14.55 6.08
CA LEU A 203 18.21 14.04 5.97
C LEU A 203 18.17 12.53 6.12
N VAL A 204 18.97 11.80 5.33
CA VAL A 204 19.01 10.33 5.35
C VAL A 204 19.42 9.84 6.74
N ASP A 205 20.45 10.41 7.32
CA ASP A 205 20.91 10.08 8.67
C ASP A 205 19.76 10.27 9.71
N GLN A 206 19.08 11.41 9.69
CA GLN A 206 17.98 11.68 10.61
C GLN A 206 16.77 10.74 10.37
N ALA A 207 16.43 10.46 9.12
CA ALA A 207 15.34 9.53 8.78
C ALA A 207 15.63 8.11 9.30
N HIS A 208 16.85 7.63 9.13
CA HIS A 208 17.27 6.32 9.61
C HIS A 208 17.35 6.26 11.14
N ILE A 209 17.78 7.33 11.83
CA ILE A 209 17.64 7.44 13.29
C ILE A 209 16.18 7.26 13.71
N ARG A 210 15.23 7.83 12.95
CA ARG A 210 13.78 7.69 13.19
C ARG A 210 13.20 6.38 12.63
N ARG A 211 14.03 5.51 12.02
CA ARG A 211 13.64 4.22 11.37
C ARG A 211 12.63 4.39 10.26
N LEU A 212 12.75 5.46 9.49
CA LEU A 212 11.91 5.76 8.34
C LEU A 212 12.73 5.63 7.05
N PRO A 213 12.21 4.91 6.04
CA PRO A 213 12.84 4.85 4.73
C PRO A 213 12.71 6.19 4.00
N VAL A 214 13.72 6.51 3.18
CA VAL A 214 13.80 7.72 2.40
C VAL A 214 13.45 7.45 0.95
N ALA A 215 12.43 8.14 0.44
CA ALA A 215 12.03 8.15 -0.96
C ALA A 215 12.49 9.45 -1.62
N ALA A 216 13.46 9.37 -2.53
CA ALA A 216 14.06 10.52 -3.17
C ALA A 216 13.55 10.73 -4.59
N HIS A 217 12.98 11.89 -4.86
CA HIS A 217 12.65 12.39 -6.20
C HIS A 217 13.92 12.85 -6.90
N LEU A 218 14.10 12.46 -8.15
CA LEU A 218 15.26 12.82 -8.94
C LEU A 218 14.90 12.97 -10.42
N PHE A 219 15.86 13.51 -11.17
CA PHE A 219 15.83 13.63 -12.62
C PHE A 219 17.13 13.14 -13.26
N TYR A 220 18.28 13.43 -12.65
CA TYR A 220 19.63 13.26 -13.20
C TYR A 220 20.26 11.95 -12.76
N LEU A 221 21.01 11.29 -13.66
CA LEU A 221 21.73 10.04 -13.39
C LEU A 221 22.79 10.20 -12.28
N ASP A 222 23.53 11.33 -12.29
CA ASP A 222 24.53 11.60 -11.25
C ASP A 222 23.90 11.73 -9.86
N ASP A 223 22.75 12.41 -9.78
CA ASP A 223 21.99 12.50 -8.54
C ASP A 223 21.46 11.13 -8.08
N ALA A 224 21.00 10.30 -9.03
CA ALA A 224 20.54 8.94 -8.73
C ALA A 224 21.63 8.07 -8.10
N LYS A 225 22.84 8.10 -8.65
CA LYS A 225 23.98 7.38 -8.07
C LYS A 225 24.38 7.93 -6.72
N TYR A 226 24.34 9.26 -6.56
CA TYR A 226 24.66 9.90 -5.30
C TYR A 226 23.68 9.48 -4.20
N ILE A 227 22.35 9.61 -4.41
CA ILE A 227 21.37 9.27 -3.38
C ILE A 227 21.43 7.79 -2.97
N LEU A 228 21.70 6.90 -3.93
CA LEU A 228 21.91 5.48 -3.65
C LEU A 228 23.13 5.27 -2.74
N ASN A 229 24.24 5.96 -2.99
CA ASN A 229 25.43 5.88 -2.15
C ASN A 229 25.19 6.47 -0.76
N SER A 230 24.41 7.53 -0.65
CA SER A 230 24.05 8.18 0.62
C SER A 230 23.01 7.40 1.43
N GLY A 231 22.34 6.37 0.86
CA GLY A 231 21.45 5.48 1.59
C GLY A 231 19.96 5.74 1.38
N ALA A 232 19.55 6.33 0.24
CA ALA A 232 18.14 6.34 -0.13
C ALA A 232 17.59 4.93 -0.25
N ASP A 233 16.37 4.67 0.25
CA ASP A 233 15.72 3.37 0.25
C ASP A 233 14.80 3.16 -0.95
N LEU A 234 14.29 4.26 -1.53
CA LEU A 234 13.44 4.26 -2.72
C LEU A 234 13.91 5.37 -3.68
N VAL A 235 14.09 4.99 -4.93
CA VAL A 235 14.32 5.93 -6.04
C VAL A 235 12.97 6.22 -6.68
N ALA A 236 12.54 7.48 -6.61
CA ALA A 236 11.25 7.94 -7.10
C ALA A 236 11.43 8.71 -8.42
N HIS A 237 10.72 8.26 -9.44
CA HIS A 237 10.79 8.64 -10.84
C HIS A 237 11.98 8.04 -11.62
N SER A 238 11.85 8.10 -12.94
CA SER A 238 12.91 7.67 -13.87
C SER A 238 14.05 8.67 -13.91
N VAL A 239 15.25 8.18 -14.17
CA VAL A 239 16.35 8.99 -14.68
C VAL A 239 15.98 9.44 -16.10
N ARG A 240 16.14 10.73 -16.43
CA ARG A 240 15.60 11.31 -17.66
C ARG A 240 16.59 12.15 -18.46
N ASP A 241 17.76 12.46 -17.90
CA ASP A 241 18.80 13.23 -18.56
C ASP A 241 19.74 12.36 -19.43
N LEU A 242 20.08 11.18 -18.93
CA LEU A 242 21.00 10.25 -19.58
C LEU A 242 20.46 8.82 -19.52
N PRO A 243 20.86 7.95 -20.47
CA PRO A 243 20.63 6.51 -20.33
C PRO A 243 21.25 5.97 -19.03
N ILE A 244 20.51 5.10 -18.34
CA ILE A 244 21.05 4.41 -17.17
C ILE A 244 22.24 3.54 -17.57
N ASP A 245 23.26 3.47 -16.72
CA ASP A 245 24.48 2.72 -16.96
C ASP A 245 24.66 1.54 -15.98
N GLY A 246 25.72 0.76 -16.20
CA GLY A 246 26.01 -0.42 -15.39
C GLY A 246 26.23 -0.08 -13.91
N GLU A 247 26.85 1.04 -13.59
CA GLU A 247 27.08 1.47 -12.21
C GLU A 247 25.76 1.72 -11.47
N PHE A 248 24.79 2.39 -12.11
CA PHE A 248 23.47 2.61 -11.52
C PHE A 248 22.73 1.29 -11.25
N ILE A 249 22.78 0.35 -12.21
CA ILE A 249 22.18 -0.97 -12.07
C ILE A 249 22.84 -1.75 -10.92
N ASP A 250 24.16 -1.72 -10.86
CA ASP A 250 24.92 -2.41 -9.81
C ASP A 250 24.61 -1.84 -8.43
N LEU A 251 24.49 -0.51 -8.29
CA LEU A 251 24.12 0.14 -7.05
C LEU A 251 22.71 -0.26 -6.57
N ILE A 252 21.72 -0.26 -7.45
CA ILE A 252 20.34 -0.70 -7.10
C ILE A 252 20.36 -2.15 -6.62
N ASN A 253 20.99 -3.04 -7.37
CA ASN A 253 21.04 -4.47 -7.03
C ASN A 253 21.80 -4.74 -5.74
N ALA A 254 22.97 -4.12 -5.56
CA ALA A 254 23.79 -4.31 -4.37
C ALA A 254 23.13 -3.83 -3.08
N LYS A 255 22.32 -2.79 -3.17
CA LYS A 255 21.64 -2.18 -2.02
C LYS A 255 20.20 -2.67 -1.84
N GLY A 256 19.64 -3.40 -2.81
CA GLY A 256 18.26 -3.88 -2.78
C GLY A 256 17.22 -2.75 -2.76
N VAL A 257 17.54 -1.62 -3.40
CA VAL A 257 16.68 -0.42 -3.39
C VAL A 257 15.52 -0.59 -4.35
N CYS A 258 14.33 -0.14 -3.95
CA CYS A 258 13.17 -0.07 -4.83
C CYS A 258 13.32 1.10 -5.83
N TYR A 259 13.34 0.78 -7.13
CA TYR A 259 13.28 1.75 -8.21
C TYR A 259 11.85 1.86 -8.72
N ILE A 260 11.23 3.04 -8.57
CA ILE A 260 9.84 3.33 -8.94
C ILE A 260 9.86 4.36 -10.08
N PRO A 261 9.99 3.94 -11.33
CA PRO A 261 10.25 4.85 -12.46
C PRO A 261 9.05 5.69 -12.88
N THR A 262 7.84 5.40 -12.38
CA THR A 262 6.61 6.13 -12.68
C THR A 262 6.33 6.32 -14.18
N LEU A 263 6.54 5.28 -14.98
CA LEU A 263 6.46 5.37 -16.45
C LEU A 263 5.10 5.83 -16.96
N THR A 264 4.01 5.52 -16.26
CA THR A 264 2.67 6.01 -16.60
C THR A 264 2.59 7.54 -16.55
N ARG A 265 3.30 8.18 -15.60
CA ARG A 265 3.42 9.64 -15.55
C ARG A 265 4.09 10.19 -16.81
N GLU A 266 5.16 9.56 -17.27
CA GLU A 266 5.85 9.99 -18.49
C GLU A 266 4.93 9.85 -19.73
N VAL A 267 4.25 8.69 -19.84
CA VAL A 267 3.28 8.46 -20.94
C VAL A 267 2.12 9.45 -20.88
N SER A 268 1.62 9.81 -19.70
CA SER A 268 0.52 10.75 -19.55
C SER A 268 0.81 12.15 -20.11
N THR A 269 2.08 12.50 -20.29
CA THR A 269 2.48 13.75 -20.93
C THR A 269 2.14 13.79 -22.42
N PHE A 270 2.07 12.64 -23.08
CA PHE A 270 1.90 12.51 -24.53
C PHE A 270 0.56 11.91 -24.93
N VAL A 271 -0.09 11.16 -24.04
CA VAL A 271 -1.28 10.37 -24.36
C VAL A 271 -2.46 11.22 -24.88
N TYR A 272 -2.48 12.50 -24.52
CA TYR A 272 -3.52 13.46 -24.91
C TYR A 272 -3.16 14.30 -26.14
N GLU A 273 -2.08 14.00 -26.87
CA GLU A 273 -1.81 14.60 -28.18
C GLU A 273 -2.87 14.23 -29.23
N SER A 274 -3.56 13.12 -28.99
CA SER A 274 -4.73 12.68 -29.74
C SER A 274 -5.79 12.20 -28.74
N GLU A 275 -7.03 12.01 -29.21
CA GLU A 275 -8.08 11.43 -28.38
C GLU A 275 -7.75 9.96 -28.02
N PRO A 276 -7.53 9.61 -26.74
CA PRO A 276 -7.18 8.25 -26.36
C PRO A 276 -8.37 7.30 -26.54
N GLU A 277 -8.11 6.03 -26.94
CA GLU A 277 -9.15 5.01 -27.10
C GLU A 277 -9.98 4.78 -25.83
N PHE A 278 -9.37 4.92 -24.65
CA PHE A 278 -10.07 4.72 -23.39
C PHE A 278 -11.13 5.78 -23.09
N PHE A 279 -11.16 6.91 -23.82
CA PHE A 279 -12.26 7.89 -23.72
C PHE A 279 -13.59 7.35 -24.22
N SER A 280 -13.58 6.26 -25.00
CA SER A 280 -14.80 5.54 -25.41
C SER A 280 -15.13 4.33 -24.50
N ASP A 281 -14.29 4.00 -23.53
CA ASP A 281 -14.51 2.87 -22.62
C ASP A 281 -15.61 3.21 -21.61
N PRO A 282 -16.74 2.45 -21.57
CA PRO A 282 -17.83 2.72 -20.63
C PRO A 282 -17.43 2.64 -19.16
N TYR A 283 -16.44 1.80 -18.82
CA TYR A 283 -15.95 1.70 -17.46
C TYR A 283 -15.14 2.94 -17.07
N PHE A 284 -14.27 3.42 -17.97
CA PHE A 284 -13.54 4.68 -17.77
C PHE A 284 -14.50 5.86 -17.62
N LEU A 285 -15.46 6.01 -18.53
CA LEU A 285 -16.43 7.11 -18.52
C LEU A 285 -17.28 7.15 -17.25
N LYS A 286 -17.59 5.99 -16.67
CA LYS A 286 -18.36 5.90 -15.43
C LYS A 286 -17.63 6.54 -14.25
N GLU A 287 -16.29 6.43 -14.21
CA GLU A 287 -15.46 6.86 -13.09
C GLU A 287 -14.72 8.17 -13.35
N ALA A 288 -14.65 8.61 -14.59
CA ALA A 288 -14.00 9.86 -14.97
C ALA A 288 -14.78 11.08 -14.48
N GLU A 289 -14.06 12.15 -14.19
CA GLU A 289 -14.68 13.42 -13.83
C GLU A 289 -15.17 14.14 -15.09
N PRO A 290 -16.48 14.41 -15.25
CA PRO A 290 -17.02 15.01 -16.46
C PRO A 290 -16.40 16.37 -16.81
N ALA A 291 -15.89 17.09 -15.82
CA ALA A 291 -15.24 18.39 -16.02
C ALA A 291 -13.84 18.32 -16.65
N ILE A 292 -13.27 17.09 -16.74
CA ILE A 292 -11.94 16.86 -17.31
C ILE A 292 -12.03 16.24 -18.71
N LEU A 293 -13.13 15.58 -19.02
CA LEU A 293 -13.43 15.02 -20.33
C LEU A 293 -13.90 16.09 -21.33
#